data_bc8b9a74172375f79e283f17917324e9
#
_entry.id   bc8b9a74172375f79e283f17917324e9
#
_cell.length_a   1.000
_cell.length_b   1.000
_cell.length_c   1.000
_cell.angle_alpha   90.00
_cell.angle_beta   90.00
_cell.angle_gamma   90.00
#
_symmetry.space_group_name_H-M   'P 1'
#
loop_
_entity.id
_entity.type
_entity.pdbx_description
1 polymer ?
#
loop_
_entity_poly.entity_id
_entity_poly.type
_entity_poly.pdbx_seq_one_letter_code
_entity_poly.pdbx_strand_id
1 'polypeptide(L)'
;PERIFHKFNWNIGDREQTNFDSDDEDIVAAKVSEEEEVYQKIKDEFGFDPVRMYYLPENMKFQEGTIFREMQNAQIIYSDNKNKILRYQIAMDYKDSSIGLDIEDQLIQKKELEIEKVPIEIKYYKVNNSGQTHINAIFKHKDIQYFLSGNNIEEEEFEKILRNLKFF
;
A
#
# COMPACT_ATOMS: atom_id res chain seq x y z
N PRO A 1 -11.56 -2.13 -14.46
CA PRO A 1 -10.80 -1.39 -13.82
C PRO A 1 -11.31 -0.79 -12.61
N GLU A 2 -12.39 -0.05 -12.69
CA GLU A 2 -12.81 0.46 -11.57
C GLU A 2 -13.12 -0.54 -10.60
N ARG A 3 -13.72 -1.57 -10.96
CA ARG A 3 -14.02 -2.59 -10.09
C ARG A 3 -12.81 -3.13 -9.42
N ILE A 4 -11.73 -3.17 -10.09
CA ILE A 4 -10.58 -3.71 -9.54
C ILE A 4 -9.97 -2.78 -8.56
N PHE A 5 -9.97 -1.52 -8.83
CA PHE A 5 -9.43 -0.66 -7.89
C PHE A 5 -10.29 -0.69 -6.69
N HIS A 6 -11.53 -0.86 -6.84
CA HIS A 6 -12.35 -0.97 -5.77
C HIS A 6 -11.92 -2.08 -4.88
N LYS A 7 -11.52 -3.16 -5.44
CA LYS A 7 -11.12 -4.24 -4.63
C LYS A 7 -9.87 -3.93 -3.92
N PHE A 8 -9.06 -3.08 -4.45
CA PHE A 8 -7.88 -2.81 -3.83
C PHE A 8 -8.14 -1.99 -2.68
N ASN A 9 -9.09 -1.21 -2.65
CA ASN A 9 -9.21 -0.38 -1.68
C ASN A 9 -9.77 -0.83 -0.51
N TRP A 10 -10.29 -1.80 -0.48
CA TRP A 10 -10.94 -2.19 0.58
C TRP A 10 -10.16 -2.33 1.62
N ASN A 11 -9.76 -2.23 2.03
CA ASN A 11 -9.33 -2.28 3.00
C ASN A 11 -8.88 -2.85 3.83
N ILE A 12 -8.93 -3.09 4.19
CA ILE A 12 -8.32 -3.40 5.02
C ILE A 12 -8.69 -4.25 5.88
N GLY A 13 -8.31 -4.61 6.42
CA GLY A 13 -8.61 -5.31 7.36
C GLY A 13 -9.14 -6.49 7.03
N ASP A 14 -10.13 -6.73 7.10
CA ASP A 14 -10.54 -7.97 6.93
C ASP A 14 -11.04 -8.30 5.71
N ARG A 15 -11.42 -7.68 5.15
CA ARG A 15 -11.99 -8.16 4.06
C ARG A 15 -11.22 -8.26 3.07
N GLU A 16 -10.81 -8.51 2.76
CA GLU A 16 -10.14 -8.62 1.89
C GLU A 16 -10.24 -9.11 0.84
N GLN A 17 -10.27 -9.15 0.55
CA GLN A 17 -10.37 -9.48 -0.23
C GLN A 17 -10.50 -9.68 -1.20
N THR A 18 -10.62 -9.49 -1.46
CA THR A 18 -10.75 -9.56 -2.17
C THR A 18 -10.88 -9.93 -3.16
N ASN A 19 -10.92 -9.96 -3.65
CA ASN A 19 -11.05 -10.42 -4.32
C ASN A 19 -11.32 -10.49 -5.64
N PHE A 20 -10.70 -10.71 -6.26
CA PHE A 20 -11.04 -10.71 -7.47
C PHE A 20 -11.93 -11.64 -7.70
N ASP A 21 -12.81 -11.57 -8.44
CA ASP A 21 -13.56 -12.54 -8.75
C ASP A 21 -13.06 -13.27 -9.80
N SER A 22 -13.44 -14.36 -9.90
CA SER A 22 -12.90 -15.18 -10.87
C SER A 22 -13.33 -14.75 -12.17
N ASP A 23 -14.23 -13.92 -12.22
CA ASP A 23 -14.60 -13.56 -13.50
C ASP A 23 -13.59 -12.69 -14.11
N ASP A 24 -12.68 -12.23 -13.33
CA ASP A 24 -11.71 -11.37 -13.85
C ASP A 24 -10.52 -12.15 -14.14
N GLU A 25 -10.67 -13.27 -14.66
CA GLU A 25 -9.56 -14.08 -14.87
C GLU A 25 -8.66 -13.51 -15.83
N ASP A 26 -9.02 -12.53 -16.55
CA ASP A 26 -8.07 -12.03 -17.47
C ASP A 26 -7.11 -11.18 -16.72
N ILE A 27 -7.34 -10.83 -15.48
CA ILE A 27 -6.44 -10.06 -14.77
C ILE A 27 -5.46 -10.94 -14.22
N VAL A 28 -4.30 -10.87 -14.66
CA VAL A 28 -3.32 -11.78 -14.24
C VAL A 28 -2.71 -11.26 -12.99
N ALA A 29 -2.94 -11.90 -11.92
CA ALA A 29 -2.36 -11.54 -10.67
C ALA A 29 -1.40 -12.64 -10.29
N ALA A 30 -0.16 -12.32 -10.17
CA ALA A 30 0.83 -13.32 -9.82
C ALA A 30 1.22 -13.10 -8.38
N LYS A 31 1.10 -14.13 -7.57
CA LYS A 31 1.50 -14.03 -6.18
C LYS A 31 2.99 -14.31 -6.06
N VAL A 32 3.63 -13.61 -5.20
CA VAL A 32 5.07 -13.71 -5.02
C VAL A 32 5.35 -13.93 -3.55
N SER A 33 6.21 -14.89 -3.24
CA SER A 33 6.45 -15.26 -1.88
C SER A 33 7.66 -14.60 -1.24
N GLU A 34 8.46 -13.87 -1.98
CA GLU A 34 9.62 -13.23 -1.42
C GLU A 34 9.65 -11.76 -1.79
N GLU A 35 9.98 -10.93 -0.82
CA GLU A 35 9.91 -9.51 -1.04
C GLU A 35 10.83 -9.05 -2.16
N GLU A 36 12.04 -9.58 -2.17
CA GLU A 36 12.98 -9.14 -3.19
C GLU A 36 12.48 -9.49 -4.58
N GLU A 37 11.78 -10.57 -4.69
CA GLU A 37 11.28 -10.98 -5.98
C GLU A 37 10.19 -10.03 -6.46
N VAL A 38 9.42 -9.43 -5.57
CA VAL A 38 8.41 -8.50 -5.98
C VAL A 38 9.06 -7.29 -6.63
N TYR A 39 10.10 -6.75 -5.99
CA TYR A 39 10.78 -5.59 -6.53
C TYR A 39 11.44 -5.94 -7.88
N GLN A 40 11.99 -7.14 -7.99
CA GLN A 40 12.64 -7.53 -9.22
C GLN A 40 11.60 -7.67 -10.35
N LYS A 41 10.44 -8.22 -10.03
CA LYS A 41 9.42 -8.35 -11.04
C LYS A 41 8.90 -7.00 -11.49
N ILE A 42 8.78 -6.04 -10.58
CA ILE A 42 8.37 -4.73 -10.96
C ILE A 42 9.40 -4.13 -11.92
N LYS A 43 10.66 -4.32 -11.61
CA LYS A 43 11.69 -3.78 -12.46
C LYS A 43 11.67 -4.45 -13.82
N ASP A 44 11.55 -5.76 -13.85
CA ASP A 44 11.59 -6.49 -15.11
C ASP A 44 10.35 -6.26 -15.96
N GLU A 45 9.20 -6.20 -15.33
CA GLU A 45 7.98 -6.13 -16.10
C GLU A 45 7.47 -4.72 -16.30
N PHE A 46 7.70 -3.83 -15.37
CA PHE A 46 7.20 -2.48 -15.51
C PHE A 46 8.31 -1.48 -15.85
N GLY A 47 9.53 -1.87 -15.70
CA GLY A 47 10.64 -1.04 -16.19
C GLY A 47 11.17 0.02 -15.27
N PHE A 48 10.88 -0.03 -13.99
CA PHE A 48 11.43 0.97 -13.09
C PHE A 48 11.80 0.34 -11.75
N ASP A 49 12.67 1.02 -11.01
CA ASP A 49 13.04 0.57 -9.68
C ASP A 49 12.11 1.24 -8.69
N PRO A 50 11.25 0.51 -8.02
CA PRO A 50 10.30 1.15 -7.13
C PRO A 50 10.95 1.59 -5.83
N VAL A 51 10.30 2.51 -5.15
CA VAL A 51 10.73 2.92 -3.83
C VAL A 51 10.58 1.69 -2.95
N ARG A 52 11.59 1.38 -2.15
CA ARG A 52 11.58 0.16 -1.36
C ARG A 52 11.36 0.41 0.09
N MET A 53 10.68 -0.56 0.71
CA MET A 53 10.51 -0.54 2.13
C MET A 53 11.86 -0.91 2.75
N TYR A 54 12.34 -0.16 3.70
CA TYR A 54 13.62 -0.46 4.29
C TYR A 54 13.49 -0.71 5.77
N TYR A 55 12.62 -0.05 6.47
CA TYR A 55 12.45 -0.24 7.88
C TYR A 55 11.04 -0.76 8.15
N LEU A 56 10.93 -1.71 9.03
CA LEU A 56 9.64 -2.19 9.48
C LEU A 56 9.62 -2.23 10.99
N PRO A 57 8.48 -1.96 11.60
CA PRO A 57 8.38 -2.07 13.05
C PRO A 57 8.66 -3.49 13.52
N GLU A 58 8.96 -3.61 14.78
CA GLU A 58 9.33 -4.90 15.34
C GLU A 58 8.26 -5.92 15.09
N ASN A 59 8.67 -7.12 14.77
CA ASN A 59 7.78 -8.26 14.51
C ASN A 59 6.94 -8.15 13.24
N MET A 60 7.07 -7.11 12.47
CA MET A 60 6.37 -7.06 11.21
C MET A 60 7.23 -7.64 10.12
N LYS A 61 6.66 -8.48 9.27
CA LYS A 61 7.40 -9.13 8.22
C LYS A 61 6.61 -9.16 6.94
N PHE A 62 7.31 -9.35 5.85
CA PHE A 62 6.70 -9.51 4.55
C PHE A 62 5.78 -10.73 4.59
N GLN A 63 4.57 -10.60 4.11
CA GLN A 63 3.64 -11.73 4.06
C GLN A 63 3.41 -12.17 2.63
N GLU A 64 3.16 -11.28 1.75
CA GLU A 64 2.94 -11.68 0.37
C GLU A 64 3.01 -10.48 -0.55
N GLY A 65 3.26 -10.72 -1.80
CA GLY A 65 3.23 -9.70 -2.83
C GLY A 65 2.37 -10.17 -3.97
N THR A 66 1.78 -9.25 -4.71
CA THR A 66 0.96 -9.56 -5.86
C THR A 66 1.27 -8.58 -6.97
N ILE A 67 1.46 -9.08 -8.17
CA ILE A 67 1.70 -8.25 -9.33
C ILE A 67 0.47 -8.33 -10.20
N PHE A 68 -0.10 -7.17 -10.52
CA PHE A 68 -1.27 -7.11 -11.39
C PHE A 68 -0.81 -6.53 -12.72
N ARG A 69 -0.44 -7.41 -13.63
CA ARG A 69 0.22 -6.98 -14.85
C ARG A 69 -0.56 -6.05 -15.72
N GLU A 70 -1.80 -6.36 -15.95
CA GLU A 70 -2.54 -5.55 -16.86
C GLU A 70 -2.80 -4.17 -16.29
N MET A 71 -2.81 -4.01 -15.01
CA MET A 71 -3.04 -2.75 -14.43
C MET A 71 -1.77 -2.06 -14.09
N GLN A 72 -0.66 -2.73 -14.24
CA GLN A 72 0.66 -2.20 -13.93
C GLN A 72 0.71 -1.73 -12.49
N ASN A 73 0.27 -2.58 -11.61
CA ASN A 73 0.25 -2.32 -10.20
C ASN A 73 0.87 -3.45 -9.42
N ALA A 74 1.31 -3.17 -8.23
CA ALA A 74 1.81 -4.21 -7.36
C ALA A 74 1.36 -3.91 -5.94
N GLN A 75 1.19 -4.93 -5.13
CA GLN A 75 0.79 -4.73 -3.75
C GLN A 75 1.63 -5.64 -2.88
N ILE A 76 2.14 -5.12 -1.78
CA ILE A 76 2.92 -5.90 -0.85
C ILE A 76 2.26 -5.75 0.51
N ILE A 77 2.16 -6.83 1.25
CA ILE A 77 1.55 -6.82 2.56
C ILE A 77 2.54 -7.26 3.60
N TYR A 78 2.65 -6.48 4.67
CA TYR A 78 3.49 -6.81 5.80
C TYR A 78 2.57 -6.92 7.01
N SER A 79 2.89 -7.77 7.95
CA SER A 79 2.03 -7.99 9.10
C SER A 79 2.83 -8.56 10.25
N ASP A 80 2.32 -8.41 11.48
CA ASP A 80 2.95 -9.03 12.62
C ASP A 80 2.17 -10.27 12.99
N ASN A 81 1.18 -10.63 12.16
CA ASN A 81 0.35 -11.80 12.40
C ASN A 81 -0.49 -11.67 13.67
N LYS A 82 -0.70 -10.46 14.13
CA LYS A 82 -1.59 -10.24 15.23
C LYS A 82 -2.59 -9.20 14.80
N ASN A 83 -2.28 -7.93 14.91
CA ASN A 83 -3.24 -6.95 14.51
C ASN A 83 -2.65 -5.81 13.70
N LYS A 84 -1.35 -5.82 13.43
CA LYS A 84 -0.76 -4.75 12.67
C LYS A 84 -0.60 -5.18 11.22
N ILE A 85 -1.05 -4.36 10.32
CA ILE A 85 -0.96 -4.66 8.90
C ILE A 85 -0.51 -3.40 8.19
N LEU A 86 0.42 -3.56 7.26
CA LEU A 86 0.87 -2.46 6.42
C LEU A 86 0.71 -2.92 4.97
N ARG A 87 -0.04 -2.17 4.18
CA ARG A 87 -0.20 -2.49 2.79
C ARG A 87 0.52 -1.45 2.00
N TYR A 88 1.28 -1.87 1.02
CA TYR A 88 2.10 -0.98 0.21
C TYR A 88 1.72 -1.22 -1.24
N GLN A 89 1.20 -0.21 -1.90
CA GLN A 89 0.80 -0.34 -3.28
C GLN A 89 1.61 0.56 -4.17
N ILE A 90 1.97 0.07 -5.34
CA ILE A 90 2.80 0.76 -6.31
C ILE A 90 2.03 0.76 -7.61
N ALA A 91 1.68 1.93 -8.12
CA ALA A 91 0.84 2.02 -9.30
C ALA A 91 1.48 2.88 -10.37
N MET A 92 1.69 2.29 -11.55
CA MET A 92 2.32 3.00 -12.60
C MET A 92 1.35 3.95 -13.26
N ASP A 93 0.12 3.53 -13.46
CA ASP A 93 -0.84 4.39 -14.10
C ASP A 93 -1.86 4.75 -13.07
N TYR A 94 -1.82 5.96 -12.53
CA TYR A 94 -2.73 6.24 -11.50
C TYR A 94 -3.71 7.30 -11.86
N LYS A 95 -3.82 7.63 -13.05
CA LYS A 95 -4.67 8.61 -13.41
C LYS A 95 -6.00 8.53 -12.87
N ASP A 96 -6.58 7.52 -12.89
CA ASP A 96 -7.90 7.41 -12.43
C ASP A 96 -7.96 6.80 -11.18
N SER A 97 -7.00 6.73 -10.47
CA SER A 97 -7.03 5.93 -9.44
C SER A 97 -7.56 6.47 -8.48
N SER A 98 -8.20 6.08 -8.03
CA SER A 98 -8.63 6.30 -6.98
C SER A 98 -8.21 5.39 -6.10
N ILE A 99 -7.18 5.45 -5.60
CA ILE A 99 -6.78 4.64 -4.62
C ILE A 99 -7.44 5.28 -3.53
N GLY A 100 -8.53 5.11 -3.28
CA GLY A 100 -9.15 5.77 -2.32
C GLY A 100 -9.55 4.97 -1.25
N LEU A 101 -10.14 5.45 -0.24
CA LEU A 101 -10.48 4.76 0.78
C LEU A 101 -11.81 4.82 1.06
N ASP A 102 -12.32 3.99 1.76
CA ASP A 102 -13.49 3.97 2.05
C ASP A 102 -13.69 4.56 3.19
N ILE A 103 -14.41 5.34 3.38
CA ILE A 103 -14.49 5.99 4.29
C ILE A 103 -15.36 5.96 5.31
N GLU A 104 -15.61 5.00 5.82
CA GLU A 104 -16.32 4.94 6.97
C GLU A 104 -15.51 5.39 8.12
N ASP A 105 -14.26 5.52 7.99
CA ASP A 105 -13.40 5.92 9.06
C ASP A 105 -13.44 7.43 9.22
N GLN A 106 -13.22 7.91 10.41
CA GLN A 106 -13.25 9.30 10.66
C GLN A 106 -11.90 9.92 10.54
N LEU A 107 -11.74 10.88 9.68
CA LEU A 107 -10.46 11.54 9.49
C LEU A 107 -10.20 12.43 10.71
N ILE A 108 -9.07 12.21 11.36
CA ILE A 108 -8.70 12.96 12.50
C ILE A 108 -7.72 14.03 12.18
N GLN A 109 -6.75 13.75 11.35
CA GLN A 109 -5.67 14.69 11.09
C GLN A 109 -5.07 14.48 9.73
N LYS A 110 -4.57 15.55 9.14
CA LYS A 110 -3.94 15.46 7.86
C LYS A 110 -2.63 16.19 8.02
N LYS A 111 -1.56 15.64 7.46
CA LYS A 111 -0.24 16.17 7.63
C LYS A 111 0.57 15.97 6.38
N GLU A 112 1.59 16.76 6.16
CA GLU A 112 2.43 16.55 5.02
C GLU A 112 3.86 16.50 5.46
N LEU A 113 4.62 15.54 4.96
CA LEU A 113 6.04 15.45 5.23
C LEU A 113 6.76 15.57 3.92
N GLU A 114 8.02 15.95 3.97
CA GLU A 114 8.80 15.95 2.77
C GLU A 114 10.00 15.08 3.03
N ILE A 115 10.21 14.04 2.25
CA ILE A 115 11.30 13.12 2.41
C ILE A 115 12.03 13.03 1.10
N GLU A 116 13.32 13.36 1.11
CA GLU A 116 14.12 13.36 -0.09
C GLU A 116 13.45 14.21 -1.19
N LYS A 117 12.90 15.32 -0.79
CA LYS A 117 12.26 16.27 -1.69
C LYS A 117 10.98 15.74 -2.29
N VAL A 118 10.45 14.67 -1.76
CA VAL A 118 9.18 14.13 -2.22
C VAL A 118 8.14 14.47 -1.18
N PRO A 119 7.07 15.18 -1.53
CA PRO A 119 6.03 15.47 -0.57
C PRO A 119 5.14 14.28 -0.36
N ILE A 120 4.85 13.95 0.88
CA ILE A 120 4.03 12.81 1.22
C ILE A 120 2.87 13.30 2.05
N GLU A 121 1.66 12.99 1.59
CA GLU A 121 0.48 13.41 2.31
C GLU A 121 0.06 12.28 3.24
N ILE A 122 -0.15 12.55 4.50
CA ILE A 122 -0.51 11.53 5.48
C ILE A 122 -1.85 11.89 6.08
N LYS A 123 -2.71 10.90 6.17
CA LYS A 123 -4.01 11.08 6.79
C LYS A 123 -4.19 10.07 7.89
N TYR A 124 -4.64 10.54 9.05
CA TYR A 124 -4.82 9.68 10.18
C TYR A 124 -6.32 9.52 10.42
N TYR A 125 -6.76 8.31 10.62
CA TYR A 125 -8.17 8.02 10.80
C TYR A 125 -8.43 7.24 12.06
N LYS A 126 -9.64 7.36 12.58
CA LYS A 126 -10.05 6.56 13.67
C LYS A 126 -11.13 5.67 13.13
N VAL A 127 -11.00 4.39 13.34
CA VAL A 127 -11.94 3.43 12.81
C VAL A 127 -13.16 3.47 13.71
N ASN A 128 -14.32 3.62 13.11
CA ASN A 128 -15.54 3.76 13.84
C ASN A 128 -15.81 2.67 14.83
N ASN A 129 -16.12 3.10 16.05
CA ASN A 129 -16.55 2.15 17.06
C ASN A 129 -15.56 1.07 17.41
N SER A 130 -14.32 1.22 17.14
CA SER A 130 -13.41 0.16 17.47
C SER A 130 -12.19 0.61 18.22
N GLY A 131 -11.87 1.83 18.29
CA GLY A 131 -10.66 2.23 18.94
C GLY A 131 -9.41 1.96 18.14
N GLN A 132 -9.53 1.42 16.95
CA GLN A 132 -8.38 1.14 16.16
C GLN A 132 -8.00 2.35 15.33
N THR A 133 -6.80 2.38 14.83
CA THR A 133 -6.33 3.50 14.04
C THR A 133 -5.94 3.05 12.65
N HIS A 134 -5.96 3.98 11.75
CA HIS A 134 -5.62 3.70 10.37
C HIS A 134 -4.88 4.93 9.85
N ILE A 135 -3.75 4.73 9.23
CA ILE A 135 -2.94 5.80 8.72
C ILE A 135 -2.65 5.53 7.25
N ASN A 136 -2.83 6.54 6.41
CA ASN A 136 -2.52 6.38 5.00
C ASN A 136 -1.51 7.40 4.58
N ALA A 137 -0.63 7.04 3.69
CA ALA A 137 0.34 7.96 3.12
C ALA A 137 0.32 7.77 1.62
N ILE A 138 0.35 8.87 0.88
CA ILE A 138 0.35 8.76 -0.56
C ILE A 138 1.37 9.73 -1.11
N PHE A 139 2.13 9.30 -2.10
CA PHE A 139 3.11 10.18 -2.72
C PHE A 139 3.39 9.73 -4.15
N LYS A 140 4.01 10.59 -4.91
CA LYS A 140 4.31 10.29 -6.27
C LYS A 140 5.78 10.56 -6.47
N HIS A 141 6.48 9.66 -7.13
CA HIS A 141 7.91 9.82 -7.39
C HIS A 141 8.19 9.26 -8.78
N LYS A 142 8.78 10.10 -9.65
CA LYS A 142 9.11 9.69 -11.00
C LYS A 142 7.90 9.11 -11.73
N ASP A 143 6.77 9.79 -11.56
CA ASP A 143 5.52 9.42 -12.22
C ASP A 143 4.92 8.11 -11.78
N ILE A 144 5.39 7.57 -10.68
CA ILE A 144 4.82 6.37 -10.11
C ILE A 144 4.13 6.78 -8.82
N GLN A 145 2.95 6.28 -8.57
CA GLN A 145 2.24 6.60 -7.36
C GLN A 145 2.39 5.51 -6.34
N TYR A 146 2.63 5.89 -5.10
CA TYR A 146 2.85 4.95 -4.02
C TYR A 146 1.84 5.23 -2.90
N PHE A 147 1.34 4.20 -2.30
CA PHE A 147 0.34 4.33 -1.27
C PHE A 147 0.65 3.36 -0.14
N LEU A 148 0.73 3.84 1.09
CA LEU A 148 0.93 2.99 2.23
C LEU A 148 -0.28 3.12 3.13
N SER A 149 -0.76 2.02 3.64
CA SER A 149 -1.92 2.02 4.50
C SER A 149 -1.59 1.17 5.72
N GLY A 150 -1.62 1.74 6.88
CA GLY A 150 -1.27 1.02 8.11
C GLY A 150 -2.43 0.93 9.06
N ASN A 151 -2.64 -0.27 9.60
CA ASN A 151 -3.67 -0.47 10.61
C ASN A 151 -3.02 -0.82 11.91
N ASN A 152 -3.39 -0.12 12.94
CA ASN A 152 -2.88 -0.36 14.28
C ASN A 152 -1.37 -0.15 14.39
N ILE A 153 -0.84 0.73 13.59
CA ILE A 153 0.57 1.09 13.66
C ILE A 153 0.62 2.48 14.26
N GLU A 154 1.47 2.66 15.25
CA GLU A 154 1.56 3.93 15.92
C GLU A 154 2.06 5.01 14.98
N GLU A 155 1.64 6.22 15.21
CA GLU A 155 2.01 7.31 14.33
C GLU A 155 3.52 7.45 14.21
N GLU A 156 4.23 7.36 15.29
CA GLU A 156 5.66 7.50 15.24
C GLU A 156 6.31 6.39 14.43
N GLU A 157 5.80 5.18 14.56
CA GLU A 157 6.36 4.07 13.82
C GLU A 157 6.05 4.21 12.33
N PHE A 158 4.87 4.67 12.03
CA PHE A 158 4.48 4.83 10.62
C PHE A 158 5.36 5.91 9.97
N GLU A 159 5.62 7.00 10.68
CA GLU A 159 6.47 8.03 10.13
C GLU A 159 7.90 7.53 10.00
N LYS A 160 8.32 6.64 10.88
CA LYS A 160 9.66 6.11 10.79
C LYS A 160 9.77 5.22 9.56
N ILE A 161 8.71 4.51 9.21
CA ILE A 161 8.71 3.73 7.98
C ILE A 161 8.91 4.67 6.80
N LEU A 162 8.17 5.78 6.78
CA LEU A 162 8.27 6.70 5.67
C LEU A 162 9.65 7.34 5.58
N ARG A 163 10.22 7.70 6.70
CA ARG A 163 11.51 8.37 6.68
C ARG A 163 12.63 7.45 6.27
N ASN A 164 12.39 6.15 6.30
CA ASN A 164 13.41 5.20 5.93
C ASN A 164 13.12 4.49 4.60
N LEU A 165 12.20 5.01 3.82
CA LEU A 165 11.98 4.45 2.51
C LEU A 165 13.20 4.72 1.64
N LYS A 166 13.50 3.78 0.76
CA LYS A 166 14.65 3.96 -0.09
C LYS A 166 14.20 4.36 -1.47
N PHE A 167 14.57 5.56 -1.89
CA PHE A 167 14.18 6.07 -3.18
C PHE A 167 15.28 5.84 -4.20
N PHE A 168 14.93 5.72 -5.44
CA PHE A 168 15.91 5.55 -6.50
C PHE A 168 15.75 6.61 -7.57
#